data_4301c3efe9c778fca987e301568ff24c
#
_entry.id   4301c3efe9c778fca987e301568ff24c
#
_cell.length_a   1.000
_cell.length_b   1.000
_cell.length_c   1.000
_cell.angle_alpha   90.00
_cell.angle_beta   90.00
_cell.angle_gamma   90.00
#
_symmetry.space_group_name_H-M   'P 1'
#
loop_
_entity.id
_entity.type
_entity.pdbx_description
1 polymer ?
#
loop_
_entity_poly.entity_id
_entity_poly.type
_entity_poly.pdbx_seq_one_letter_code
_entity_poly.pdbx_strand_id
1 'polypeptide(L)'
;MPNDLHTTLCPAQKRAFDYLTAGLQLGSILRLWSGVGRGKTTILKELHKQAGGIFLNMKDFVEASAKTHPLALEETLYRLIFDALRSHQLVIMDDLHLLDLYSAGCHFYPRSGYFNSIMMGLCTYALESGKKLVFSTGNHLAEAAEQRSYSFGIDKFKAEDYESLVATFRGEPAKELDFEKVFRFAPKLNAHQLKAACQWLVNSRELTTDVFIEYLRSQRLASNVDLGEVQTVDLKDLKGVDDVLRNLEINIVLPLENDELAGRFRLRSKRGVLLYGPPGTGKTTVGRALAHRLKGKFFLIDGTFIAGTNDFYNRINQVFEAAKDNAPSVIFIDDADAIFEDGEERGLYRYLLTMIDGLESESAGRVCVMMTAMDVGHLPPALVRSGRVELWLEMKLPGQEARAQILSDYLKNLPEELHSVDAPRLIAATEGFTGADLKRLVEDGKAMYVYDKTRSLGLKPTTDYFLCAIEAVRENRQRYQAAEAQALLQPKSPMAGLMHSFAVSQMIKHDED
;
A
#
# COMPACT_ATOMS: atom_id res chain seq x y z
N MET A 1 -23.47 25.33 -22.80
CA MET A 1 -23.34 24.46 -23.97
C MET A 1 -22.20 23.51 -23.68
N PRO A 2 -22.38 22.18 -23.60
CA PRO A 2 -21.26 21.27 -23.51
C PRO A 2 -20.61 21.18 -24.89
N ASN A 3 -19.34 21.56 -24.95
CA ASN A 3 -18.50 21.37 -26.13
C ASN A 3 -18.50 19.89 -26.51
N ASP A 4 -18.96 19.57 -27.71
CA ASP A 4 -18.66 18.34 -28.43
C ASP A 4 -17.17 18.32 -28.79
N LEU A 5 -16.33 18.15 -27.81
CA LEU A 5 -14.96 17.75 -28.01
C LEU A 5 -15.01 16.34 -28.60
N HIS A 6 -14.58 16.20 -29.85
CA HIS A 6 -14.33 14.90 -30.46
C HIS A 6 -13.49 14.08 -29.49
N THR A 7 -14.10 13.12 -28.85
CA THR A 7 -13.44 12.29 -27.82
C THR A 7 -12.50 11.33 -28.56
N THR A 8 -11.26 11.76 -28.76
CA THR A 8 -10.25 10.92 -29.38
C THR A 8 -9.89 9.79 -28.40
N LEU A 9 -10.16 8.55 -28.81
CA LEU A 9 -9.79 7.37 -28.03
C LEU A 9 -8.27 7.18 -28.09
N CYS A 10 -7.62 6.91 -26.96
CA CYS A 10 -6.22 6.53 -26.95
C CYS A 10 -6.02 5.14 -27.60
N PRO A 11 -4.78 4.75 -27.97
CA PRO A 11 -4.52 3.49 -28.65
C PRO A 11 -5.14 2.25 -28.00
N ALA A 12 -5.03 2.10 -26.67
CA ALA A 12 -5.63 0.98 -25.95
C ALA A 12 -7.17 0.99 -25.99
N GLN A 13 -7.79 2.17 -25.86
CA GLN A 13 -9.24 2.34 -25.98
C GLN A 13 -9.72 2.09 -27.40
N LYS A 14 -8.98 2.51 -28.39
CA LYS A 14 -9.30 2.31 -29.80
C LYS A 14 -9.30 0.82 -30.17
N ARG A 15 -8.29 0.07 -29.74
CA ARG A 15 -8.27 -1.39 -29.94
C ARG A 15 -9.50 -2.07 -29.33
N ALA A 16 -9.84 -1.73 -28.07
CA ALA A 16 -11.01 -2.28 -27.41
C ALA A 16 -12.33 -1.91 -28.11
N PHE A 17 -12.45 -0.68 -28.61
CA PHE A 17 -13.58 -0.21 -29.41
C PHE A 17 -13.73 -0.98 -30.71
N ASP A 18 -12.63 -1.19 -31.46
CA ASP A 18 -12.63 -1.91 -32.73
C ASP A 18 -13.04 -3.38 -32.52
N TYR A 19 -12.51 -4.05 -31.47
CA TYR A 19 -12.93 -5.40 -31.10
C TYR A 19 -14.41 -5.46 -30.70
N LEU A 20 -14.88 -4.50 -29.91
CA LEU A 20 -16.29 -4.44 -29.49
C LEU A 20 -17.23 -4.25 -30.68
N THR A 21 -16.85 -3.37 -31.61
CA THR A 21 -17.61 -3.12 -32.84
C THR A 21 -17.66 -4.35 -33.75
N ALA A 22 -16.54 -5.03 -33.93
CA ALA A 22 -16.48 -6.30 -34.65
C ALA A 22 -17.33 -7.39 -33.94
N GLY A 23 -17.27 -7.45 -32.62
CA GLY A 23 -18.06 -8.36 -31.80
C GLY A 23 -19.58 -8.22 -31.96
N LEU A 24 -20.09 -7.02 -32.24
CA LEU A 24 -21.51 -6.78 -32.54
C LEU A 24 -21.99 -7.55 -33.78
N GLN A 25 -21.12 -7.89 -34.69
CA GLN A 25 -21.45 -8.69 -35.87
C GLN A 25 -21.46 -10.20 -35.55
N LEU A 26 -20.72 -10.61 -34.52
CA LEU A 26 -20.51 -12.02 -34.19
C LEU A 26 -21.50 -12.56 -33.17
N GLY A 27 -21.92 -11.73 -32.21
CA GLY A 27 -22.73 -12.20 -31.08
C GLY A 27 -23.80 -11.23 -30.60
N SER A 28 -24.69 -11.76 -29.76
CA SER A 28 -25.78 -10.98 -29.16
C SER A 28 -25.39 -10.35 -27.83
N ILE A 29 -24.42 -10.94 -27.11
CA ILE A 29 -24.05 -10.51 -25.77
C ILE A 29 -22.56 -10.19 -25.75
N LEU A 30 -22.24 -8.94 -25.40
CA LEU A 30 -20.88 -8.44 -25.39
C LEU A 30 -20.55 -7.80 -24.04
N ARG A 31 -19.36 -8.06 -23.56
CA ARG A 31 -18.80 -7.51 -22.32
C ARG A 31 -17.57 -6.65 -22.61
N LEU A 32 -17.59 -5.41 -22.13
CA LEU A 32 -16.40 -4.56 -22.05
C LEU A 32 -15.91 -4.54 -20.61
N TRP A 33 -14.72 -5.04 -20.34
CA TRP A 33 -14.17 -5.08 -18.99
C TRP A 33 -12.86 -4.32 -18.86
N SER A 34 -12.65 -3.70 -17.73
CA SER A 34 -11.37 -3.11 -17.34
C SER A 34 -11.41 -2.61 -15.90
N GLY A 35 -10.23 -2.27 -15.34
CA GLY A 35 -10.13 -1.50 -14.11
C GLY A 35 -10.82 -0.13 -14.19
N VAL A 36 -11.01 0.49 -13.02
CA VAL A 36 -11.65 1.80 -12.88
C VAL A 36 -10.85 2.89 -13.63
N GLY A 37 -11.56 3.81 -14.28
CA GLY A 37 -10.96 5.00 -14.89
C GLY A 37 -10.21 4.77 -16.22
N ARG A 38 -10.34 3.60 -16.87
CA ARG A 38 -9.72 3.33 -18.18
C ARG A 38 -10.57 3.76 -19.38
N GLY A 39 -11.77 4.32 -19.13
CA GLY A 39 -12.60 4.90 -20.18
C GLY A 39 -13.63 3.94 -20.80
N LYS A 40 -14.12 2.92 -20.04
CA LYS A 40 -15.24 2.07 -20.46
C LYS A 40 -16.43 2.90 -20.95
N THR A 41 -16.90 3.83 -20.12
CA THR A 41 -18.00 4.74 -20.46
C THR A 41 -17.75 5.53 -21.74
N THR A 42 -16.51 5.97 -21.98
CA THR A 42 -16.14 6.71 -23.18
C THR A 42 -16.28 5.85 -24.42
N ILE A 43 -15.78 4.61 -24.37
CA ILE A 43 -15.89 3.63 -25.46
C ILE A 43 -17.36 3.30 -25.74
N LEU A 44 -18.15 3.04 -24.69
CA LEU A 44 -19.57 2.70 -24.85
C LEU A 44 -20.39 3.86 -25.40
N LYS A 45 -20.08 5.10 -25.03
CA LYS A 45 -20.75 6.29 -25.62
C LYS A 45 -20.39 6.46 -27.09
N GLU A 46 -19.13 6.19 -27.46
CA GLU A 46 -18.73 6.23 -28.87
C GLU A 46 -19.41 5.10 -29.67
N LEU A 47 -19.52 3.89 -29.07
CA LEU A 47 -20.29 2.79 -29.67
C LEU A 47 -21.77 3.16 -29.86
N HIS A 48 -22.40 3.76 -28.84
CA HIS A 48 -23.78 4.21 -28.94
C HIS A 48 -23.99 5.27 -30.03
N LYS A 49 -23.06 6.21 -30.15
CA LYS A 49 -23.10 7.25 -31.20
C LYS A 49 -23.01 6.64 -32.60
N GLN A 50 -22.22 5.58 -32.77
CA GLN A 50 -22.01 4.94 -34.06
C GLN A 50 -23.11 3.90 -34.40
N ALA A 51 -23.50 3.06 -33.44
CA ALA A 51 -24.40 1.92 -33.65
C ALA A 51 -25.86 2.21 -33.26
N GLY A 52 -26.15 3.33 -32.59
CA GLY A 52 -27.47 3.68 -32.09
C GLY A 52 -27.89 2.83 -30.90
N GLY A 53 -29.22 2.56 -30.80
CA GLY A 53 -29.80 1.82 -29.67
C GLY A 53 -30.10 2.69 -28.46
N ILE A 54 -30.11 2.10 -27.27
CA ILE A 54 -30.30 2.81 -26.00
C ILE A 54 -29.10 2.66 -25.10
N PHE A 55 -28.69 3.75 -24.46
CA PHE A 55 -27.61 3.78 -23.47
C PHE A 55 -28.19 3.96 -22.07
N LEU A 56 -28.01 2.98 -21.22
CA LEU A 56 -28.41 2.95 -19.81
C LEU A 56 -27.19 3.04 -18.91
N ASN A 57 -27.33 3.70 -17.78
CA ASN A 57 -26.26 3.85 -16.79
C ASN A 57 -26.83 3.76 -15.35
N MET A 58 -25.97 3.89 -14.35
CA MET A 58 -26.40 3.81 -12.95
C MET A 58 -27.41 4.88 -12.55
N LYS A 59 -27.42 6.06 -13.19
CA LYS A 59 -28.44 7.07 -12.91
C LYS A 59 -29.84 6.56 -13.29
N ASP A 60 -29.98 5.95 -14.47
CA ASP A 60 -31.26 5.40 -14.93
C ASP A 60 -31.75 4.28 -14.00
N PHE A 61 -30.80 3.44 -13.51
CA PHE A 61 -31.10 2.40 -12.53
C PHE A 61 -31.56 2.99 -11.19
N VAL A 62 -30.89 4.00 -10.66
CA VAL A 62 -31.23 4.65 -9.38
C VAL A 62 -32.60 5.33 -9.50
N GLU A 63 -32.91 6.00 -10.62
CA GLU A 63 -34.19 6.62 -10.87
C GLU A 63 -35.33 5.57 -10.95
N ALA A 64 -35.07 4.41 -11.55
CA ALA A 64 -36.01 3.28 -11.57
C ALA A 64 -36.19 2.69 -10.16
N SER A 65 -35.12 2.53 -9.40
CA SER A 65 -35.13 1.97 -8.03
C SER A 65 -35.92 2.84 -7.05
N ALA A 66 -35.91 4.16 -7.22
CA ALA A 66 -36.67 5.08 -6.37
C ALA A 66 -38.20 4.83 -6.37
N LYS A 67 -38.69 4.11 -7.37
CA LYS A 67 -40.12 3.77 -7.54
C LYS A 67 -40.47 2.35 -7.10
N THR A 68 -39.50 1.59 -6.58
CA THR A 68 -39.66 0.19 -6.23
C THR A 68 -39.29 -0.05 -4.76
N HIS A 69 -39.59 -1.24 -4.25
CA HIS A 69 -39.16 -1.61 -2.89
C HIS A 69 -37.64 -1.69 -2.80
N PRO A 70 -36.98 -1.23 -1.71
CA PRO A 70 -35.53 -1.26 -1.56
C PRO A 70 -34.89 -2.64 -1.73
N LEU A 71 -35.60 -3.73 -1.47
CA LEU A 71 -35.15 -5.11 -1.67
C LEU A 71 -35.40 -5.67 -3.08
N ALA A 72 -35.95 -4.87 -4.00
CA ALA A 72 -36.28 -5.29 -5.36
C ALA A 72 -35.28 -4.74 -6.40
N LEU A 73 -33.98 -4.68 -6.00
CA LEU A 73 -32.95 -4.11 -6.86
C LEU A 73 -32.75 -4.93 -8.14
N GLU A 74 -32.70 -6.25 -8.00
CA GLU A 74 -32.47 -7.14 -9.12
C GLU A 74 -33.67 -7.15 -10.08
N GLU A 75 -34.90 -7.18 -9.58
CA GLU A 75 -36.11 -7.07 -10.41
C GLU A 75 -36.19 -5.72 -11.12
N THR A 76 -35.73 -4.66 -10.46
CA THR A 76 -35.68 -3.33 -11.06
C THR A 76 -34.69 -3.31 -12.22
N LEU A 77 -33.51 -3.88 -12.04
CA LEU A 77 -32.51 -4.04 -13.11
C LEU A 77 -33.07 -4.89 -14.25
N TYR A 78 -33.68 -6.01 -13.92
CA TYR A 78 -34.28 -6.90 -14.93
C TYR A 78 -35.28 -6.15 -15.79
N ARG A 79 -36.23 -5.47 -15.16
CA ARG A 79 -37.29 -4.68 -15.87
C ARG A 79 -36.66 -3.59 -16.72
N LEU A 80 -35.73 -2.83 -16.18
CA LEU A 80 -35.07 -1.73 -16.89
C LEU A 80 -34.40 -2.23 -18.19
N ILE A 81 -33.60 -3.29 -18.13
CA ILE A 81 -32.92 -3.84 -19.30
C ILE A 81 -33.89 -4.59 -20.22
N PHE A 82 -34.83 -5.36 -19.67
CA PHE A 82 -35.78 -6.13 -20.43
C PHE A 82 -36.72 -5.25 -21.27
N ASP A 83 -37.27 -4.18 -20.68
CA ASP A 83 -38.14 -3.22 -21.39
C ASP A 83 -37.36 -2.48 -22.47
N ALA A 84 -36.10 -2.16 -22.21
CA ALA A 84 -35.20 -1.58 -23.21
C ALA A 84 -34.94 -2.57 -24.37
N LEU A 85 -34.69 -3.86 -24.08
CA LEU A 85 -34.51 -4.90 -25.09
C LEU A 85 -35.78 -5.13 -25.92
N ARG A 86 -36.98 -5.00 -25.33
CA ARG A 86 -38.22 -5.08 -26.09
C ARG A 86 -38.35 -3.98 -27.14
N SER A 87 -37.89 -2.79 -26.81
CA SER A 87 -38.10 -1.58 -27.62
C SER A 87 -36.93 -1.28 -28.57
N HIS A 88 -35.73 -1.78 -28.31
CA HIS A 88 -34.53 -1.46 -29.08
C HIS A 88 -33.78 -2.71 -29.56
N GLN A 89 -33.03 -2.59 -30.66
CA GLN A 89 -32.19 -3.66 -31.18
C GLN A 89 -30.85 -3.79 -30.44
N LEU A 90 -30.34 -2.66 -29.91
CA LEU A 90 -29.11 -2.60 -29.13
C LEU A 90 -29.40 -1.91 -27.81
N VAL A 91 -29.05 -2.59 -26.72
CA VAL A 91 -29.05 -2.05 -25.35
C VAL A 91 -27.64 -2.05 -24.81
N ILE A 92 -27.18 -0.90 -24.36
CA ILE A 92 -25.88 -0.71 -23.74
C ILE A 92 -26.11 -0.37 -22.27
N MET A 93 -25.59 -1.18 -21.34
CA MET A 93 -25.67 -0.94 -19.90
C MET A 93 -24.26 -0.69 -19.35
N ASP A 94 -24.02 0.53 -18.85
CA ASP A 94 -22.75 0.90 -18.25
C ASP A 94 -22.73 0.63 -16.75
N ASP A 95 -21.53 0.37 -16.21
CA ASP A 95 -21.21 0.19 -14.78
C ASP A 95 -21.98 -0.96 -14.07
N LEU A 96 -22.31 -2.02 -14.79
CA LEU A 96 -23.04 -3.18 -14.24
C LEU A 96 -22.32 -3.82 -13.03
N HIS A 97 -20.98 -3.70 -12.96
CA HIS A 97 -20.17 -4.22 -11.85
C HIS A 97 -20.52 -3.61 -10.48
N LEU A 98 -21.10 -2.42 -10.42
CA LEU A 98 -21.49 -1.81 -9.15
C LEU A 98 -22.62 -2.59 -8.46
N LEU A 99 -23.49 -3.23 -9.25
CA LEU A 99 -24.54 -4.11 -8.73
C LEU A 99 -24.04 -5.50 -8.38
N ASP A 100 -23.09 -6.03 -9.15
CA ASP A 100 -22.47 -7.32 -8.88
C ASP A 100 -21.69 -7.30 -7.56
N LEU A 101 -20.94 -6.24 -7.29
CA LEU A 101 -20.24 -6.04 -6.02
C LEU A 101 -21.20 -6.01 -4.82
N TYR A 102 -22.37 -5.39 -4.98
CA TYR A 102 -23.35 -5.32 -3.91
C TYR A 102 -23.97 -6.68 -3.62
N SER A 103 -24.26 -7.47 -4.64
CA SER A 103 -24.89 -8.79 -4.51
C SER A 103 -23.90 -9.89 -4.12
N ALA A 104 -22.67 -9.84 -4.60
CA ALA A 104 -21.65 -10.89 -4.37
C ALA A 104 -20.78 -10.64 -3.13
N GLY A 105 -20.56 -9.39 -2.74
CA GLY A 105 -19.65 -9.01 -1.65
C GLY A 105 -20.26 -9.02 -0.25
N CYS A 106 -21.59 -9.09 -0.13
CA CYS A 106 -22.28 -9.03 1.16
C CYS A 106 -22.77 -10.42 1.58
N HIS A 107 -22.08 -11.06 2.50
CA HIS A 107 -22.49 -12.36 3.09
C HIS A 107 -23.86 -12.32 3.77
N PHE A 108 -24.39 -11.15 4.07
CA PHE A 108 -25.70 -10.91 4.68
C PHE A 108 -26.79 -10.54 3.70
N TYR A 109 -26.46 -10.42 2.38
CA TYR A 109 -27.48 -10.11 1.39
C TYR A 109 -28.28 -11.37 1.08
N PRO A 110 -29.61 -11.40 1.41
CA PRO A 110 -30.40 -12.64 1.39
C PRO A 110 -30.65 -13.20 -0.02
N ARG A 111 -30.32 -12.46 -1.06
CA ARG A 111 -30.59 -12.78 -2.47
C ARG A 111 -29.32 -12.83 -3.33
N SER A 112 -28.14 -13.05 -2.72
CA SER A 112 -26.84 -13.01 -3.40
C SER A 112 -26.75 -13.90 -4.67
N GLY A 113 -27.45 -15.04 -4.71
CA GLY A 113 -27.50 -15.90 -5.91
C GLY A 113 -28.51 -15.48 -6.98
N TYR A 114 -29.44 -14.58 -6.66
CA TYR A 114 -30.57 -14.25 -7.55
C TYR A 114 -30.15 -13.41 -8.76
N PHE A 115 -29.07 -12.65 -8.63
CA PHE A 115 -28.49 -11.86 -9.71
C PHE A 115 -28.11 -12.71 -10.92
N ASN A 116 -27.55 -13.94 -10.69
CA ASN A 116 -27.28 -14.89 -11.76
C ASN A 116 -28.52 -15.28 -12.56
N SER A 117 -29.65 -15.50 -11.87
CA SER A 117 -30.92 -15.90 -12.52
C SER A 117 -31.45 -14.77 -13.40
N ILE A 118 -31.35 -13.52 -12.95
CA ILE A 118 -31.74 -12.34 -13.72
C ILE A 118 -30.86 -12.16 -14.95
N MET A 119 -29.56 -12.25 -14.79
CA MET A 119 -28.63 -12.14 -15.92
C MET A 119 -28.83 -13.28 -16.92
N MET A 120 -29.12 -14.49 -16.45
CA MET A 120 -29.51 -15.61 -17.32
C MET A 120 -30.74 -15.28 -18.16
N GLY A 121 -31.80 -14.78 -17.54
CA GLY A 121 -33.05 -14.41 -18.24
C GLY A 121 -32.84 -13.34 -19.31
N LEU A 122 -32.06 -12.29 -18.99
CA LEU A 122 -31.73 -11.23 -19.94
C LEU A 122 -30.89 -11.74 -21.12
N CYS A 123 -29.88 -12.57 -20.84
CA CYS A 123 -29.05 -13.18 -21.87
C CYS A 123 -29.86 -14.10 -22.78
N THR A 124 -30.71 -14.95 -22.21
CA THR A 124 -31.58 -15.86 -22.97
C THR A 124 -32.51 -15.07 -23.89
N TYR A 125 -33.19 -14.03 -23.36
CA TYR A 125 -34.08 -13.21 -24.17
C TYR A 125 -33.32 -12.52 -25.32
N ALA A 126 -32.14 -11.96 -25.06
CA ALA A 126 -31.34 -11.31 -26.09
C ALA A 126 -30.94 -12.28 -27.21
N LEU A 127 -30.52 -13.50 -26.84
CA LEU A 127 -30.16 -14.56 -27.79
C LEU A 127 -31.34 -15.02 -28.64
N GLU A 128 -32.48 -15.33 -28.01
CA GLU A 128 -33.70 -15.82 -28.70
C GLU A 128 -34.33 -14.78 -29.61
N SER A 129 -34.29 -13.51 -29.21
CA SER A 129 -34.87 -12.40 -30.00
C SER A 129 -33.89 -11.79 -31.02
N GLY A 130 -32.66 -12.27 -31.11
CA GLY A 130 -31.63 -11.75 -31.98
C GLY A 130 -31.19 -10.30 -31.66
N LYS A 131 -31.45 -9.84 -30.43
CA LYS A 131 -31.10 -8.50 -29.98
C LYS A 131 -29.71 -8.44 -29.40
N LYS A 132 -29.14 -7.25 -29.29
CA LYS A 132 -27.79 -7.02 -28.81
C LYS A 132 -27.80 -6.41 -27.41
N LEU A 133 -27.08 -7.03 -26.48
CA LEU A 133 -26.86 -6.54 -25.13
C LEU A 133 -25.36 -6.34 -24.89
N VAL A 134 -24.95 -5.11 -24.65
CA VAL A 134 -23.57 -4.74 -24.35
C VAL A 134 -23.53 -4.20 -22.92
N PHE A 135 -22.59 -4.66 -22.12
CA PHE A 135 -22.43 -4.13 -20.76
C PHE A 135 -20.96 -3.92 -20.38
N SER A 136 -20.73 -2.95 -19.53
CA SER A 136 -19.41 -2.73 -18.93
C SER A 136 -19.33 -3.32 -17.53
N THR A 137 -18.19 -3.93 -17.22
CA THR A 137 -17.93 -4.53 -15.92
C THR A 137 -16.52 -4.19 -15.40
N GLY A 138 -16.29 -4.49 -14.12
CA GLY A 138 -14.93 -4.65 -13.57
C GLY A 138 -14.36 -6.04 -13.93
N ASN A 139 -13.58 -6.59 -13.00
CA ASN A 139 -12.96 -7.91 -13.18
C ASN A 139 -13.96 -9.07 -13.05
N HIS A 140 -15.05 -8.86 -12.32
CA HIS A 140 -16.06 -9.88 -12.05
C HIS A 140 -17.35 -9.60 -12.81
N LEU A 141 -18.06 -10.66 -13.12
CA LEU A 141 -19.39 -10.65 -13.71
C LEU A 141 -20.11 -11.92 -13.23
N ALA A 142 -21.44 -11.86 -13.15
CA ALA A 142 -22.28 -13.01 -12.92
C ALA A 142 -21.94 -14.14 -13.93
N GLU A 143 -21.68 -15.34 -13.44
CA GLU A 143 -21.18 -16.49 -14.23
C GLU A 143 -22.07 -16.78 -15.45
N ALA A 144 -23.39 -16.66 -15.28
CA ALA A 144 -24.36 -16.86 -16.33
C ALA A 144 -24.17 -15.93 -17.53
N ALA A 145 -23.76 -14.69 -17.31
CA ALA A 145 -23.49 -13.72 -18.36
C ALA A 145 -22.07 -13.88 -18.92
N GLU A 146 -21.11 -14.22 -18.07
CA GLU A 146 -19.71 -14.42 -18.47
C GLU A 146 -19.57 -15.54 -19.50
N GLN A 147 -20.20 -16.69 -19.25
CA GLN A 147 -20.17 -17.84 -20.15
C GLN A 147 -20.85 -17.60 -21.51
N ARG A 148 -21.70 -16.59 -21.63
CA ARG A 148 -22.49 -16.30 -22.84
C ARG A 148 -22.04 -15.07 -23.59
N SER A 149 -21.07 -14.33 -23.04
CA SER A 149 -20.63 -13.08 -23.63
C SER A 149 -19.33 -13.19 -24.38
N TYR A 150 -19.19 -12.46 -25.48
CA TYR A 150 -17.90 -12.12 -26.04
C TYR A 150 -17.28 -11.01 -25.18
N SER A 151 -16.15 -11.32 -24.54
CA SER A 151 -15.52 -10.41 -23.57
C SER A 151 -14.30 -9.71 -24.18
N PHE A 152 -14.28 -8.39 -24.12
CA PHE A 152 -13.21 -7.54 -24.61
C PHE A 152 -12.66 -6.69 -23.47
N GLY A 153 -11.33 -6.67 -23.31
CA GLY A 153 -10.66 -5.88 -22.26
C GLY A 153 -10.06 -4.59 -22.82
N ILE A 154 -9.98 -3.56 -21.99
CA ILE A 154 -9.10 -2.43 -22.28
C ILE A 154 -7.72 -2.77 -21.72
N ASP A 155 -6.72 -2.86 -22.59
CA ASP A 155 -5.34 -3.14 -22.21
C ASP A 155 -4.81 -2.15 -21.14
N LYS A 156 -3.76 -2.56 -20.43
CA LYS A 156 -3.02 -1.61 -19.59
C LYS A 156 -2.48 -0.48 -20.45
N PHE A 157 -2.68 0.75 -19.97
CA PHE A 157 -2.14 1.92 -20.63
C PHE A 157 -0.62 1.84 -20.70
N LYS A 158 -0.04 2.32 -21.78
CA LYS A 158 1.39 2.49 -22.02
C LYS A 158 1.72 3.98 -22.09
N ALA A 159 2.98 4.33 -22.26
CA ALA A 159 3.41 5.71 -22.43
C ALA A 159 2.69 6.42 -23.61
N GLU A 160 2.48 5.72 -24.71
CA GLU A 160 1.72 6.20 -25.89
C GLU A 160 0.26 6.56 -25.57
N ASP A 161 -0.37 5.79 -24.65
CA ASP A 161 -1.73 6.08 -24.20
C ASP A 161 -1.78 7.32 -23.31
N TYR A 162 -0.75 7.53 -22.46
CA TYR A 162 -0.64 8.73 -21.62
C TYR A 162 -0.46 9.98 -22.48
N GLU A 163 0.40 9.92 -23.48
CA GLU A 163 0.60 11.00 -24.44
C GLU A 163 -0.72 11.37 -25.14
N SER A 164 -1.42 10.38 -25.68
CA SER A 164 -2.71 10.56 -26.36
C SER A 164 -3.79 11.16 -25.43
N LEU A 165 -3.90 10.64 -24.20
CA LEU A 165 -4.87 11.14 -23.23
C LEU A 165 -4.56 12.56 -22.76
N VAL A 166 -3.30 12.87 -22.47
CA VAL A 166 -2.87 14.22 -22.08
C VAL A 166 -3.11 15.21 -23.21
N ALA A 167 -2.77 14.86 -24.46
CA ALA A 167 -3.06 15.68 -25.62
C ALA A 167 -4.58 15.94 -25.77
N THR A 168 -5.40 14.92 -25.57
CA THR A 168 -6.87 15.04 -25.60
C THR A 168 -7.39 15.97 -24.49
N PHE A 169 -6.89 15.85 -23.27
CA PHE A 169 -7.36 16.64 -22.12
C PHE A 169 -6.88 18.10 -22.15
N ARG A 170 -5.76 18.38 -22.77
CA ARG A 170 -5.23 19.74 -22.95
C ARG A 170 -5.71 20.41 -24.23
N GLY A 171 -6.15 19.65 -25.22
CA GLY A 171 -6.47 20.15 -26.54
C GLY A 171 -5.26 20.41 -27.45
N GLU A 172 -4.05 20.12 -26.97
CA GLU A 172 -2.79 20.27 -27.70
C GLU A 172 -1.75 19.21 -27.29
N PRO A 173 -0.82 18.84 -28.16
CA PRO A 173 0.26 17.91 -27.81
C PRO A 173 1.20 18.50 -26.74
N ALA A 174 1.47 17.73 -25.69
CA ALA A 174 2.38 18.12 -24.62
C ALA A 174 3.83 17.68 -24.96
N LYS A 175 4.46 18.35 -25.92
CA LYS A 175 5.81 18.01 -26.46
C LYS A 175 6.94 18.13 -25.41
N GLU A 176 6.70 18.83 -24.32
CA GLU A 176 7.67 19.06 -23.25
C GLU A 176 7.70 17.95 -22.21
N LEU A 177 6.74 16.99 -22.29
CA LEU A 177 6.65 15.87 -21.36
C LEU A 177 7.34 14.62 -21.93
N ASP A 178 8.25 14.06 -21.13
CA ASP A 178 8.79 12.72 -21.35
C ASP A 178 7.80 11.68 -20.78
N PHE A 179 6.91 11.17 -21.63
CA PHE A 179 5.88 10.21 -21.25
C PHE A 179 6.45 8.85 -20.86
N GLU A 180 7.63 8.49 -21.33
CA GLU A 180 8.33 7.28 -20.89
C GLU A 180 8.79 7.44 -19.43
N LYS A 181 9.29 8.61 -19.04
CA LYS A 181 9.67 8.93 -17.67
C LYS A 181 8.44 8.99 -16.76
N VAL A 182 7.34 9.62 -17.19
CA VAL A 182 6.07 9.66 -16.45
C VAL A 182 5.52 8.25 -16.26
N PHE A 183 5.50 7.45 -17.31
CA PHE A 183 5.00 6.06 -17.24
C PHE A 183 5.86 5.20 -16.31
N ARG A 184 7.18 5.30 -16.38
CA ARG A 184 8.09 4.62 -15.45
C ARG A 184 7.87 5.03 -14.00
N PHE A 185 7.54 6.30 -13.76
CA PHE A 185 7.24 6.80 -12.42
C PHE A 185 5.90 6.26 -11.90
N ALA A 186 4.84 6.32 -12.70
CA ALA A 186 3.49 5.92 -12.31
C ALA A 186 2.81 5.09 -13.43
N PRO A 187 3.11 3.77 -13.56
CA PRO A 187 2.69 2.94 -14.69
C PRO A 187 1.20 2.55 -14.68
N LYS A 188 0.44 2.96 -13.67
CA LYS A 188 -1.00 2.65 -13.55
C LYS A 188 -1.90 3.86 -13.45
N LEU A 189 -1.47 5.02 -13.89
CA LEU A 189 -2.38 6.14 -13.98
C LEU A 189 -3.58 5.78 -14.86
N ASN A 190 -4.75 6.07 -14.35
CA ASN A 190 -5.96 5.99 -15.14
C ASN A 190 -6.28 7.33 -15.82
N ALA A 191 -7.23 7.33 -16.74
CA ALA A 191 -7.59 8.53 -17.49
C ALA A 191 -8.12 9.66 -16.60
N HIS A 192 -8.79 9.34 -15.47
CA HIS A 192 -9.25 10.36 -14.52
C HIS A 192 -8.09 11.05 -13.81
N GLN A 193 -7.08 10.30 -13.40
CA GLN A 193 -5.89 10.83 -12.74
C GLN A 193 -5.07 11.70 -13.69
N LEU A 194 -4.89 11.26 -14.95
CA LEU A 194 -4.24 12.07 -15.99
C LEU A 194 -5.03 13.35 -16.27
N LYS A 195 -6.36 13.25 -16.37
CA LYS A 195 -7.24 14.41 -16.55
C LYS A 195 -7.12 15.39 -15.39
N ALA A 196 -7.17 14.90 -14.15
CA ALA A 196 -7.01 15.72 -12.94
C ALA A 196 -5.65 16.43 -12.92
N ALA A 197 -4.56 15.72 -13.28
CA ALA A 197 -3.23 16.31 -13.41
C ALA A 197 -3.21 17.44 -14.45
N CYS A 198 -3.77 17.20 -15.63
CA CYS A 198 -3.87 18.22 -16.67
C CYS A 198 -4.66 19.45 -16.20
N GLN A 199 -5.80 19.24 -15.54
CA GLN A 199 -6.64 20.33 -15.03
C GLN A 199 -5.96 21.15 -13.93
N TRP A 200 -5.26 20.49 -13.01
CA TRP A 200 -4.54 21.15 -11.94
C TRP A 200 -3.36 21.99 -12.48
N LEU A 201 -2.66 21.43 -13.46
CA LEU A 201 -1.46 22.05 -14.04
C LEU A 201 -1.74 23.02 -15.20
N VAL A 202 -3.00 23.29 -15.53
CA VAL A 202 -3.39 24.26 -16.58
C VAL A 202 -2.78 25.65 -16.38
N ASN A 203 -2.66 26.09 -15.11
CA ASN A 203 -2.15 27.41 -14.75
C ASN A 203 -0.64 27.43 -14.48
N SER A 204 0.05 26.30 -14.58
CA SER A 204 1.50 26.25 -14.40
C SER A 204 2.20 26.94 -15.58
N ARG A 205 3.11 27.88 -15.28
CA ARG A 205 3.81 28.67 -16.31
C ARG A 205 4.65 27.80 -17.27
N GLU A 206 5.13 26.66 -16.78
CA GLU A 206 5.86 25.67 -17.58
C GLU A 206 5.44 24.27 -17.15
N LEU A 207 4.89 23.47 -18.06
CA LEU A 207 4.54 22.09 -17.82
C LEU A 207 5.74 21.20 -18.19
N THR A 208 6.68 21.05 -17.28
CA THR A 208 7.80 20.13 -17.45
C THR A 208 7.47 18.74 -16.89
N THR A 209 8.23 17.72 -17.33
CA THR A 209 8.10 16.35 -16.80
C THR A 209 8.27 16.30 -15.28
N ASP A 210 9.19 17.09 -14.73
CA ASP A 210 9.45 17.09 -13.28
C ASP A 210 8.30 17.72 -12.48
N VAL A 211 7.69 18.80 -12.97
CA VAL A 211 6.48 19.42 -12.38
C VAL A 211 5.31 18.43 -12.43
N PHE A 212 5.15 17.70 -13.53
CA PHE A 212 4.10 16.69 -13.66
C PHE A 212 4.29 15.53 -12.66
N ILE A 213 5.51 15.02 -12.54
CA ILE A 213 5.86 13.97 -11.57
C ILE A 213 5.67 14.46 -10.13
N GLU A 214 6.02 15.70 -9.82
CA GLU A 214 5.82 16.28 -8.47
C GLU A 214 4.35 16.35 -8.09
N TYR A 215 3.49 16.77 -9.03
CA TYR A 215 2.04 16.69 -8.83
C TYR A 215 1.59 15.25 -8.55
N LEU A 216 2.04 14.27 -9.33
CA LEU A 216 1.66 12.86 -9.12
C LEU A 216 2.09 12.35 -7.74
N ARG A 217 3.23 12.81 -7.24
CA ARG A 217 3.69 12.53 -5.86
C ARG A 217 2.74 13.12 -4.82
N SER A 218 2.39 14.38 -4.97
CA SER A 218 1.50 15.06 -4.02
C SER A 218 0.13 14.38 -3.90
N GLN A 219 -0.31 13.68 -4.96
CA GLN A 219 -1.57 12.93 -4.99
C GLN A 219 -1.46 11.49 -4.46
N ARG A 220 -0.31 11.07 -3.89
CA ARG A 220 -0.06 9.71 -3.36
C ARG A 220 -0.35 8.58 -4.37
N LEU A 221 -0.19 8.84 -5.67
CA LEU A 221 -0.56 7.90 -6.72
C LEU A 221 0.43 6.73 -6.89
N ALA A 222 1.59 6.83 -6.27
CA ALA A 222 2.65 5.81 -6.33
C ALA A 222 3.06 5.24 -4.96
N SER A 223 2.41 5.68 -3.85
CA SER A 223 2.70 5.22 -2.48
C SER A 223 1.47 5.41 -1.59
N ASN A 224 1.33 4.60 -0.54
CA ASN A 224 0.33 4.81 0.51
C ASN A 224 0.87 5.67 1.69
N VAL A 225 2.12 6.13 1.60
CA VAL A 225 2.78 6.97 2.61
C VAL A 225 2.86 8.40 2.13
N ASP A 226 2.50 9.34 2.99
CA ASP A 226 2.79 10.76 2.77
C ASP A 226 4.25 11.04 3.08
N LEU A 227 5.05 11.20 2.03
CA LEU A 227 6.48 11.50 2.20
C LEU A 227 6.74 12.87 2.82
N GLY A 228 5.76 13.78 2.80
CA GLY A 228 5.84 15.08 3.50
C GLY A 228 5.69 14.95 5.01
N GLU A 229 4.99 13.93 5.49
CA GLU A 229 4.84 13.62 6.92
C GLU A 229 5.98 12.72 7.44
N VAL A 230 6.69 12.02 6.55
CA VAL A 230 7.88 11.24 6.92
C VAL A 230 9.04 12.19 7.13
N GLN A 231 9.55 12.25 8.35
CA GLN A 231 10.74 13.03 8.68
C GLN A 231 11.85 12.70 7.66
N THR A 232 12.36 13.72 6.95
CA THR A 232 13.39 13.57 5.94
C THR A 232 14.70 13.10 6.60
N VAL A 233 14.96 11.80 6.49
CA VAL A 233 16.23 11.19 6.93
C VAL A 233 16.91 10.65 5.69
N ASP A 234 18.10 11.14 5.38
CA ASP A 234 18.94 10.52 4.35
C ASP A 234 19.56 9.23 4.92
N LEU A 235 19.66 8.18 4.10
CA LEU A 235 20.38 6.96 4.47
C LEU A 235 21.83 7.25 4.94
N LYS A 236 22.48 8.28 4.41
CA LYS A 236 23.83 8.71 4.79
C LYS A 236 23.91 9.33 6.19
N ASP A 237 22.79 9.81 6.73
CA ASP A 237 22.74 10.41 8.07
C ASP A 237 22.65 9.36 9.18
N LEU A 238 22.34 8.11 8.83
CA LEU A 238 22.29 6.99 9.79
C LEU A 238 23.71 6.56 10.18
N LYS A 239 23.99 6.57 11.49
CA LYS A 239 25.32 6.27 12.04
C LYS A 239 25.35 4.91 12.70
N GLY A 240 26.48 4.19 12.50
CA GLY A 240 26.71 2.90 13.14
C GLY A 240 25.96 1.73 12.51
N VAL A 241 25.42 1.91 11.29
CA VAL A 241 24.70 0.89 10.53
C VAL A 241 25.25 0.72 9.11
N ASP A 242 26.51 1.05 8.91
CA ASP A 242 27.19 1.10 7.60
C ASP A 242 27.08 -0.22 6.83
N ASP A 243 27.25 -1.35 7.53
CA ASP A 243 27.12 -2.68 6.92
C ASP A 243 25.68 -2.95 6.45
N VAL A 244 24.69 -2.52 7.22
CA VAL A 244 23.28 -2.63 6.86
C VAL A 244 22.98 -1.77 5.64
N LEU A 245 23.42 -0.51 5.64
CA LEU A 245 23.24 0.41 4.53
C LEU A 245 23.89 -0.09 3.25
N ARG A 246 25.12 -0.59 3.34
CA ARG A 246 25.83 -1.18 2.20
C ARG A 246 25.10 -2.39 1.62
N ASN A 247 24.58 -3.27 2.48
CA ASN A 247 23.81 -4.43 2.04
C ASN A 247 22.49 -4.02 1.38
N LEU A 248 21.79 -3.01 1.90
CA LEU A 248 20.58 -2.47 1.30
C LEU A 248 20.87 -1.81 -0.05
N GLU A 249 21.96 -1.03 -0.14
CA GLU A 249 22.36 -0.40 -1.40
C GLU A 249 22.62 -1.44 -2.50
N ILE A 250 23.39 -2.49 -2.20
CA ILE A 250 23.74 -3.53 -3.17
C ILE A 250 22.55 -4.39 -3.57
N ASN A 251 21.75 -4.83 -2.59
CA ASN A 251 20.74 -5.86 -2.81
C ASN A 251 19.35 -5.31 -3.15
N ILE A 252 19.06 -4.04 -2.83
CA ILE A 252 17.74 -3.42 -2.98
C ILE A 252 17.80 -2.16 -3.84
N VAL A 253 18.56 -1.15 -3.42
CA VAL A 253 18.51 0.18 -4.06
C VAL A 253 19.06 0.12 -5.48
N LEU A 254 20.26 -0.41 -5.66
CA LEU A 254 20.94 -0.47 -6.95
C LEU A 254 20.12 -1.26 -8.00
N PRO A 255 19.57 -2.45 -7.70
CA PRO A 255 18.71 -3.16 -8.65
C PRO A 255 17.37 -2.46 -8.95
N LEU A 256 16.85 -1.64 -8.02
CA LEU A 256 15.57 -0.93 -8.19
C LEU A 256 15.73 0.43 -8.88
N GLU A 257 16.84 1.10 -8.71
CA GLU A 257 17.09 2.43 -9.30
C GLU A 257 17.74 2.37 -10.69
N ASN A 258 18.44 1.29 -11.02
CA ASN A 258 19.27 1.22 -12.23
C ASN A 258 18.84 0.09 -13.16
N ASP A 259 17.73 0.32 -13.89
CA ASP A 259 17.11 -0.65 -14.79
C ASP A 259 18.06 -1.15 -15.90
N GLU A 260 18.94 -0.28 -16.42
CA GLU A 260 19.88 -0.62 -17.50
C GLU A 260 20.94 -1.60 -17.01
N LEU A 261 21.58 -1.30 -15.87
CA LEU A 261 22.57 -2.20 -15.27
C LEU A 261 21.91 -3.49 -14.75
N ALA A 262 20.74 -3.37 -14.11
CA ALA A 262 20.00 -4.53 -13.64
C ALA A 262 19.67 -5.48 -14.80
N GLY A 263 19.20 -4.97 -15.92
CA GLY A 263 18.92 -5.74 -17.13
C GLY A 263 20.17 -6.37 -17.74
N ARG A 264 21.26 -5.59 -17.90
CA ARG A 264 22.53 -6.03 -18.49
C ARG A 264 23.20 -7.14 -17.68
N PHE A 265 23.19 -7.02 -16.34
CA PHE A 265 23.82 -7.99 -15.44
C PHE A 265 22.82 -9.01 -14.86
N ARG A 266 21.55 -8.97 -15.27
CA ARG A 266 20.45 -9.79 -14.74
C ARG A 266 20.35 -9.71 -13.22
N LEU A 267 20.60 -8.53 -12.66
CA LEU A 267 20.45 -8.28 -11.24
C LEU A 267 18.96 -8.22 -10.90
N ARG A 268 18.58 -8.88 -9.81
CA ARG A 268 17.24 -8.78 -9.24
C ARG A 268 17.34 -8.31 -7.80
N SER A 269 16.46 -7.43 -7.36
CA SER A 269 16.35 -7.10 -5.94
C SER A 269 16.01 -8.36 -5.15
N LYS A 270 16.54 -8.46 -3.92
CA LYS A 270 16.10 -9.50 -3.00
C LYS A 270 14.61 -9.33 -2.71
N ARG A 271 13.86 -10.44 -2.68
CA ARG A 271 12.41 -10.40 -2.48
C ARG A 271 12.01 -10.11 -1.05
N GLY A 272 12.75 -10.63 -0.09
CA GLY A 272 12.51 -10.43 1.32
C GLY A 272 13.75 -10.02 2.08
N VAL A 273 13.60 -8.99 2.92
CA VAL A 273 14.63 -8.47 3.82
C VAL A 273 14.07 -8.43 5.23
N LEU A 274 14.81 -8.90 6.20
CA LEU A 274 14.51 -8.78 7.61
C LEU A 274 15.56 -7.90 8.30
N LEU A 275 15.11 -6.77 8.86
CA LEU A 275 15.87 -5.96 9.79
C LEU A 275 15.50 -6.41 11.22
N TYR A 276 16.44 -6.99 11.95
CA TYR A 276 16.14 -7.49 13.30
C TYR A 276 17.15 -6.98 14.34
N GLY A 277 16.74 -6.93 15.59
CA GLY A 277 17.58 -6.50 16.69
C GLY A 277 16.85 -5.69 17.75
N PRO A 278 17.54 -5.23 18.80
CA PRO A 278 16.94 -4.58 19.94
C PRO A 278 16.06 -3.38 19.57
N PRO A 279 15.06 -3.04 20.39
CA PRO A 279 14.25 -1.84 20.19
C PRO A 279 15.12 -0.58 20.25
N GLY A 280 14.72 0.46 19.52
CA GLY A 280 15.44 1.75 19.51
C GLY A 280 16.77 1.78 18.72
N THR A 281 17.12 0.72 17.98
CA THR A 281 18.33 0.67 17.13
C THR A 281 18.13 1.32 15.75
N GLY A 282 16.93 1.82 15.43
CA GLY A 282 16.68 2.58 14.20
C GLY A 282 16.13 1.76 13.03
N LYS A 283 15.57 0.56 13.25
CA LYS A 283 14.97 -0.28 12.20
C LYS A 283 13.93 0.46 11.36
N THR A 284 12.94 1.06 12.02
CA THR A 284 11.91 1.89 11.36
C THR A 284 12.52 3.12 10.68
N THR A 285 13.58 3.70 11.26
CA THR A 285 14.28 4.86 10.67
C THR A 285 14.97 4.48 9.35
N VAL A 286 15.58 3.29 9.28
CA VAL A 286 16.14 2.74 8.02
C VAL A 286 15.04 2.59 6.97
N GLY A 287 13.88 2.04 7.34
CA GLY A 287 12.72 1.93 6.45
C GLY A 287 12.25 3.28 5.92
N ARG A 288 12.14 4.29 6.78
CA ARG A 288 11.75 5.66 6.39
C ARG A 288 12.79 6.32 5.48
N ALA A 289 14.08 6.17 5.77
CA ALA A 289 15.16 6.68 4.93
C ALA A 289 15.15 6.01 3.54
N LEU A 290 14.86 4.72 3.48
CA LEU A 290 14.68 3.98 2.22
C LEU A 290 13.44 4.47 1.45
N ALA A 291 12.32 4.75 2.15
CA ALA A 291 11.13 5.34 1.54
C ALA A 291 11.44 6.67 0.86
N HIS A 292 12.19 7.53 1.54
CA HIS A 292 12.63 8.82 1.02
C HIS A 292 13.55 8.66 -0.20
N ARG A 293 14.47 7.69 -0.17
CA ARG A 293 15.39 7.39 -1.27
C ARG A 293 14.65 6.90 -2.53
N LEU A 294 13.69 5.99 -2.37
CA LEU A 294 12.94 5.37 -3.47
C LEU A 294 11.80 6.26 -4.02
N LYS A 295 11.61 7.46 -3.46
CA LYS A 295 10.74 8.53 -4.00
C LYS A 295 9.33 8.09 -4.38
N GLY A 296 8.63 7.42 -3.47
CA GLY A 296 7.22 7.07 -3.64
C GLY A 296 6.93 5.67 -4.16
N LYS A 297 7.95 4.85 -4.38
CA LYS A 297 7.80 3.40 -4.65
C LYS A 297 7.88 2.58 -3.36
N PHE A 298 7.30 3.10 -2.31
CA PHE A 298 7.36 2.56 -0.96
C PHE A 298 5.96 2.45 -0.36
N PHE A 299 5.62 1.29 0.15
CA PHE A 299 4.31 0.99 0.72
C PHE A 299 4.48 0.50 2.16
N LEU A 300 3.76 1.11 3.10
CA LEU A 300 3.85 0.80 4.52
C LEU A 300 2.69 -0.08 4.97
N ILE A 301 3.00 -1.11 5.75
CA ILE A 301 2.08 -1.90 6.57
C ILE A 301 2.61 -1.85 8.00
N ASP A 302 1.87 -1.27 8.91
CA ASP A 302 2.21 -1.17 10.34
C ASP A 302 1.06 -1.66 11.23
N GLY A 303 1.28 -1.67 12.54
CA GLY A 303 0.29 -2.11 13.51
C GLY A 303 -1.02 -1.32 13.46
N THR A 304 -1.01 -0.05 13.02
CA THR A 304 -2.23 0.77 12.88
C THR A 304 -3.08 0.33 11.70
N PHE A 305 -2.44 -0.27 10.70
CA PHE A 305 -3.09 -0.81 9.51
C PHE A 305 -3.95 -2.04 9.85
N ILE A 306 -3.61 -2.73 10.94
CA ILE A 306 -4.21 -4.00 11.37
C ILE A 306 -5.37 -3.77 12.34
N ALA A 307 -5.27 -2.75 13.20
CA ALA A 307 -6.21 -2.54 14.29
C ALA A 307 -7.64 -2.23 13.81
N GLY A 308 -8.56 -3.17 14.05
CA GLY A 308 -9.99 -2.88 14.14
C GLY A 308 -10.80 -2.86 12.84
N THR A 309 -10.37 -3.50 11.74
CA THR A 309 -11.15 -3.51 10.51
C THR A 309 -11.43 -4.93 9.99
N ASN A 310 -12.72 -5.25 9.79
CA ASN A 310 -13.16 -6.44 9.03
C ASN A 310 -12.64 -6.45 7.57
N ASP A 311 -11.99 -5.37 7.12
CA ASP A 311 -11.52 -5.17 5.74
C ASP A 311 -9.98 -5.30 5.59
N PHE A 312 -9.32 -5.82 6.61
CA PHE A 312 -7.87 -5.93 6.68
C PHE A 312 -7.25 -6.69 5.50
N TYR A 313 -7.83 -7.85 5.14
CA TYR A 313 -7.35 -8.64 4.01
C TYR A 313 -7.43 -7.89 2.68
N ASN A 314 -8.51 -7.15 2.45
CA ASN A 314 -8.66 -6.31 1.26
C ASN A 314 -7.63 -5.18 1.22
N ARG A 315 -7.35 -4.56 2.36
CA ARG A 315 -6.33 -3.50 2.46
C ARG A 315 -4.92 -4.02 2.16
N ILE A 316 -4.54 -5.16 2.73
CA ILE A 316 -3.25 -5.80 2.41
C ILE A 316 -3.19 -6.14 0.93
N ASN A 317 -4.23 -6.76 0.38
CA ASN A 317 -4.28 -7.07 -1.04
C ASN A 317 -4.10 -5.81 -1.90
N GLN A 318 -4.78 -4.72 -1.57
CA GLN A 318 -4.63 -3.44 -2.26
C GLN A 318 -3.18 -2.91 -2.21
N VAL A 319 -2.50 -3.02 -1.05
CA VAL A 319 -1.10 -2.61 -0.92
C VAL A 319 -0.18 -3.48 -1.79
N PHE A 320 -0.34 -4.81 -1.77
CA PHE A 320 0.46 -5.71 -2.59
C PHE A 320 0.20 -5.51 -4.09
N GLU A 321 -1.05 -5.36 -4.49
CA GLU A 321 -1.39 -5.06 -5.88
C GLU A 321 -0.84 -3.68 -6.29
N ALA A 322 -0.98 -2.67 -5.45
CA ALA A 322 -0.40 -1.35 -5.72
C ALA A 322 1.13 -1.40 -5.84
N ALA A 323 1.80 -2.20 -5.00
CA ALA A 323 3.25 -2.38 -5.08
C ALA A 323 3.68 -3.12 -6.37
N LYS A 324 2.99 -4.21 -6.74
CA LYS A 324 3.22 -4.90 -8.03
C LYS A 324 3.05 -3.96 -9.21
N ASP A 325 2.06 -3.11 -9.13
CA ASP A 325 1.67 -2.17 -10.16
C ASP A 325 2.65 -1.03 -10.35
N ASN A 326 3.31 -0.65 -9.28
CA ASN A 326 4.33 0.38 -9.25
C ASN A 326 5.76 -0.20 -9.20
N ALA A 327 5.92 -1.49 -9.52
CA ALA A 327 7.24 -2.12 -9.54
C ALA A 327 8.21 -1.40 -10.51
N PRO A 328 9.47 -1.19 -10.11
CA PRO A 328 10.12 -1.67 -8.89
C PRO A 328 9.69 -0.91 -7.63
N SER A 329 9.37 -1.66 -6.57
CA SER A 329 8.82 -1.07 -5.33
C SER A 329 9.23 -1.86 -4.07
N VAL A 330 9.03 -1.24 -2.90
CA VAL A 330 9.26 -1.87 -1.60
C VAL A 330 7.97 -1.84 -0.78
N ILE A 331 7.58 -2.98 -0.22
CA ILE A 331 6.57 -3.09 0.83
C ILE A 331 7.32 -3.19 2.16
N PHE A 332 7.08 -2.26 3.06
CA PHE A 332 7.71 -2.23 4.38
C PHE A 332 6.68 -2.64 5.44
N ILE A 333 6.98 -3.70 6.19
CA ILE A 333 6.15 -4.22 7.28
C ILE A 333 6.87 -3.91 8.58
N ASP A 334 6.37 -2.95 9.33
CA ASP A 334 6.99 -2.56 10.61
C ASP A 334 6.46 -3.44 11.74
N ASP A 335 7.34 -3.78 12.69
CA ASP A 335 7.07 -4.62 13.86
C ASP A 335 6.33 -5.93 13.50
N ALA A 336 6.91 -6.68 12.55
CA ALA A 336 6.32 -7.91 12.03
C ALA A 336 6.11 -8.98 13.12
N ASP A 337 6.98 -9.04 14.11
CA ASP A 337 6.84 -9.92 15.28
C ASP A 337 5.58 -9.61 16.09
N ALA A 338 5.26 -8.34 16.32
CA ALA A 338 4.02 -7.93 16.99
C ALA A 338 2.76 -8.30 16.18
N ILE A 339 2.85 -8.22 14.84
CA ILE A 339 1.76 -8.62 13.95
C ILE A 339 1.44 -10.12 14.04
N PHE A 340 2.44 -10.95 14.35
CA PHE A 340 2.31 -12.41 14.38
C PHE A 340 2.21 -13.00 15.80
N GLU A 341 2.33 -12.20 16.86
CA GLU A 341 2.39 -12.67 18.25
C GLU A 341 1.05 -13.21 18.77
N ASP A 342 -0.08 -12.65 18.34
CA ASP A 342 -1.41 -13.11 18.73
C ASP A 342 -1.85 -14.29 17.86
N GLY A 343 -1.73 -15.50 18.41
CA GLY A 343 -2.03 -16.78 17.74
C GLY A 343 -3.48 -16.95 17.24
N GLU A 344 -4.37 -15.99 17.45
CA GLU A 344 -5.73 -15.98 16.90
C GLU A 344 -5.76 -15.64 15.39
N GLU A 345 -4.70 -15.03 14.84
CA GLU A 345 -4.64 -14.63 13.42
C GLU A 345 -3.88 -15.63 12.51
N ARG A 346 -4.06 -16.92 12.72
CA ARG A 346 -3.50 -17.96 11.80
C ARG A 346 -3.88 -17.74 10.34
N GLY A 347 -4.96 -17.04 10.07
CA GLY A 347 -5.41 -16.66 8.72
C GLY A 347 -4.52 -15.60 8.08
N LEU A 348 -4.15 -14.56 8.82
CA LEU A 348 -3.34 -13.44 8.34
C LEU A 348 -1.94 -13.89 7.89
N TYR A 349 -1.27 -14.65 8.73
CA TYR A 349 0.05 -15.19 8.43
C TYR A 349 0.06 -16.00 7.12
N ARG A 350 -0.91 -16.92 6.94
CA ARG A 350 -1.05 -17.70 5.70
C ARG A 350 -1.33 -16.81 4.50
N TYR A 351 -2.15 -15.79 4.70
CA TYR A 351 -2.48 -14.83 3.64
C TYR A 351 -1.24 -14.04 3.21
N LEU A 352 -0.46 -13.49 4.14
CA LEU A 352 0.80 -12.80 3.83
C LEU A 352 1.80 -13.72 3.13
N LEU A 353 1.92 -14.99 3.55
CA LEU A 353 2.75 -15.96 2.83
C LEU A 353 2.30 -16.14 1.38
N THR A 354 1.00 -16.28 1.15
CA THR A 354 0.43 -16.41 -0.20
C THR A 354 0.73 -15.16 -1.04
N MET A 355 0.64 -13.96 -0.43
CA MET A 355 0.95 -12.72 -1.11
C MET A 355 2.44 -12.60 -1.47
N ILE A 356 3.34 -12.99 -0.57
CA ILE A 356 4.79 -13.01 -0.80
C ILE A 356 5.15 -14.05 -1.88
N ASP A 357 4.58 -15.24 -1.82
CA ASP A 357 4.77 -16.27 -2.85
C ASP A 357 4.24 -15.81 -4.21
N GLY A 358 3.13 -15.09 -4.24
CA GLY A 358 2.57 -14.47 -5.45
C GLY A 358 3.47 -13.41 -6.10
N LEU A 359 4.56 -12.99 -5.45
CA LEU A 359 5.59 -12.12 -6.03
C LEU A 359 6.62 -12.88 -6.90
N GLU A 360 6.49 -14.20 -7.07
CA GLU A 360 7.41 -15.00 -7.89
C GLU A 360 7.22 -14.83 -9.40
N SER A 361 6.08 -14.34 -9.86
CA SER A 361 5.83 -14.12 -11.29
C SER A 361 6.80 -13.08 -11.87
N GLU A 362 7.15 -13.20 -13.15
CA GLU A 362 8.13 -12.30 -13.82
C GLU A 362 7.77 -10.82 -13.71
N SER A 363 6.49 -10.48 -13.72
CA SER A 363 6.01 -9.10 -13.55
C SER A 363 6.11 -8.61 -12.10
N ALA A 364 6.15 -9.51 -11.11
CA ALA A 364 6.19 -9.21 -9.69
C ALA A 364 7.61 -9.31 -9.08
N GLY A 365 8.58 -9.86 -9.81
CA GLY A 365 9.97 -10.07 -9.32
C GLY A 365 10.79 -8.80 -9.05
N ARG A 366 10.15 -7.62 -9.11
CA ARG A 366 10.73 -6.30 -8.81
C ARG A 366 10.09 -5.66 -7.58
N VAL A 367 9.35 -6.43 -6.77
CA VAL A 367 8.80 -5.98 -5.48
C VAL A 367 9.63 -6.63 -4.37
N CYS A 368 10.16 -5.80 -3.47
CA CYS A 368 10.87 -6.24 -2.27
C CYS A 368 9.95 -6.08 -1.05
N VAL A 369 9.83 -7.12 -0.23
CA VAL A 369 9.16 -7.04 1.08
C VAL A 369 10.24 -6.90 2.15
N MET A 370 10.26 -5.77 2.84
CA MET A 370 11.17 -5.51 3.96
C MET A 370 10.39 -5.54 5.26
N MET A 371 10.84 -6.31 6.22
CA MET A 371 10.21 -6.44 7.53
C MET A 371 11.15 -6.00 8.64
N THR A 372 10.59 -5.47 9.73
CA THR A 372 11.33 -5.28 10.98
C THR A 372 10.82 -6.24 12.05
N ALA A 373 11.71 -6.70 12.93
CA ALA A 373 11.38 -7.49 14.10
C ALA A 373 12.32 -7.17 15.26
N MET A 374 11.81 -7.25 16.47
CA MET A 374 12.64 -7.18 17.67
C MET A 374 13.22 -8.56 17.99
N ASP A 375 12.39 -9.60 17.92
CA ASP A 375 12.76 -10.99 18.15
C ASP A 375 12.37 -11.87 16.95
N VAL A 376 13.39 -12.48 16.35
CA VAL A 376 13.23 -13.42 15.24
C VAL A 376 12.51 -14.70 15.68
N GLY A 377 12.58 -15.05 16.97
CA GLY A 377 11.93 -16.24 17.52
C GLY A 377 10.40 -16.19 17.46
N HIS A 378 9.82 -15.00 17.43
CA HIS A 378 8.38 -14.80 17.30
C HIS A 378 7.88 -14.83 15.84
N LEU A 379 8.80 -14.80 14.87
CA LEU A 379 8.41 -14.90 13.46
C LEU A 379 8.11 -16.36 13.08
N PRO A 380 7.02 -16.59 12.31
CA PRO A 380 6.70 -17.93 11.85
C PRO A 380 7.85 -18.55 11.02
N PRO A 381 8.26 -19.80 11.29
CA PRO A 381 9.37 -20.45 10.58
C PRO A 381 9.19 -20.50 9.06
N ALA A 382 7.95 -20.54 8.56
CA ALA A 382 7.67 -20.55 7.14
C ALA A 382 7.92 -19.19 6.47
N LEU A 383 7.90 -18.08 7.21
CA LEU A 383 8.21 -16.75 6.70
C LEU A 383 9.72 -16.60 6.48
N VAL A 384 10.52 -17.12 7.41
CA VAL A 384 11.98 -16.99 7.41
C VAL A 384 12.72 -18.06 6.61
N ARG A 385 12.00 -18.97 5.94
CA ARG A 385 12.60 -19.97 5.05
C ARG A 385 13.18 -19.32 3.80
N SER A 386 14.24 -19.98 3.26
CA SER A 386 14.87 -19.56 2.01
C SER A 386 13.87 -19.44 0.86
N GLY A 387 14.01 -18.38 0.05
CA GLY A 387 13.12 -18.04 -1.05
C GLY A 387 12.07 -16.97 -0.70
N ARG A 388 11.82 -16.67 0.58
CA ARG A 388 10.92 -15.60 1.02
C ARG A 388 11.69 -14.44 1.63
N VAL A 389 12.36 -14.67 2.76
CA VAL A 389 13.26 -13.70 3.39
C VAL A 389 14.68 -14.14 3.12
N GLU A 390 15.32 -13.53 2.12
CA GLU A 390 16.62 -13.93 1.60
C GLU A 390 17.77 -13.15 2.25
N LEU A 391 17.50 -11.99 2.83
CA LEU A 391 18.51 -11.11 3.42
C LEU A 391 18.14 -10.77 4.87
N TRP A 392 19.02 -11.16 5.79
CA TRP A 392 18.88 -10.90 7.21
C TRP A 392 19.93 -9.90 7.63
N LEU A 393 19.50 -8.77 8.19
CA LEU A 393 20.36 -7.67 8.58
C LEU A 393 20.16 -7.37 10.07
N GLU A 394 21.19 -7.64 10.86
CA GLU A 394 21.17 -7.37 12.29
C GLU A 394 21.45 -5.90 12.59
N MET A 395 20.52 -5.27 13.30
CA MET A 395 20.67 -3.90 13.80
C MET A 395 21.24 -3.96 15.21
N LYS A 396 22.56 -3.78 15.32
CA LYS A 396 23.29 -3.83 16.58
C LYS A 396 23.16 -2.53 17.38
N LEU A 397 23.44 -2.62 18.67
CA LEU A 397 23.63 -1.41 19.49
C LEU A 397 24.80 -0.59 18.94
N PRO A 398 24.69 0.75 18.92
CA PRO A 398 25.75 1.61 18.40
C PRO A 398 27.03 1.48 19.23
N GLY A 399 28.15 1.23 18.56
CA GLY A 399 29.48 1.24 19.17
C GLY A 399 29.87 2.64 19.67
N GLN A 400 30.99 2.77 20.36
CA GLN A 400 31.43 4.06 20.94
C GLN A 400 31.56 5.16 19.88
N GLU A 401 32.10 4.85 18.72
CA GLU A 401 32.26 5.80 17.61
C GLU A 401 30.89 6.26 17.06
N ALA A 402 29.96 5.32 16.84
CA ALA A 402 28.60 5.63 16.39
C ALA A 402 27.84 6.49 17.44
N ARG A 403 27.96 6.15 18.74
CA ARG A 403 27.37 6.97 19.81
C ARG A 403 27.95 8.39 19.82
N ALA A 404 29.27 8.52 19.62
CA ALA A 404 29.92 9.83 19.52
C ALA A 404 29.36 10.66 18.36
N GLN A 405 29.20 10.06 17.18
CA GLN A 405 28.65 10.73 16.01
C GLN A 405 27.17 11.13 16.24
N ILE A 406 26.33 10.22 16.73
CA ILE A 406 24.92 10.48 17.04
C ILE A 406 24.77 11.60 18.07
N LEU A 407 25.52 11.54 19.18
CA LEU A 407 25.51 12.60 20.19
C LEU A 407 26.02 13.92 19.63
N SER A 408 27.10 13.91 18.85
CA SER A 408 27.61 15.15 18.22
C SER A 408 26.54 15.83 17.37
N ASP A 409 25.78 15.07 16.58
CA ASP A 409 24.72 15.62 15.73
C ASP A 409 23.56 16.20 16.56
N TYR A 410 23.19 15.59 17.68
CA TYR A 410 22.19 16.16 18.58
C TYR A 410 22.70 17.37 19.35
N LEU A 411 23.96 17.35 19.81
CA LEU A 411 24.56 18.43 20.58
C LEU A 411 24.83 19.69 19.75
N LYS A 412 25.12 19.56 18.43
CA LYS A 412 25.24 20.69 17.51
C LYS A 412 23.97 21.52 17.40
N ASN A 413 22.81 20.90 17.60
CA ASN A 413 21.50 21.55 17.51
C ASN A 413 21.01 22.09 18.86
N LEU A 414 21.86 22.13 19.90
CA LEU A 414 21.53 22.72 21.17
C LEU A 414 21.55 24.25 21.10
N PRO A 415 20.76 24.97 21.94
CA PRO A 415 20.92 26.40 22.16
C PRO A 415 22.33 26.74 22.67
N GLU A 416 22.82 27.97 22.35
CA GLU A 416 24.16 28.42 22.73
C GLU A 416 24.46 28.26 24.23
N GLU A 417 23.48 28.46 25.08
CA GLU A 417 23.55 28.33 26.53
C GLU A 417 23.93 26.91 26.99
N LEU A 418 23.71 25.90 26.14
CA LEU A 418 24.00 24.50 26.40
C LEU A 418 25.22 23.98 25.63
N HIS A 419 25.95 24.81 24.91
CA HIS A 419 27.12 24.39 24.12
C HIS A 419 28.33 23.94 24.96
N SER A 420 28.39 24.28 26.25
CA SER A 420 29.51 23.94 27.15
C SER A 420 29.42 22.52 27.71
N VAL A 421 28.83 21.60 26.96
CA VAL A 421 28.68 20.18 27.35
C VAL A 421 29.97 19.39 27.08
N ASP A 422 30.44 18.65 28.07
CA ASP A 422 31.56 17.70 27.94
C ASP A 422 31.09 16.44 27.20
N ALA A 423 31.18 16.45 25.86
CA ALA A 423 30.77 15.35 25.02
C ALA A 423 31.55 14.04 25.30
N PRO A 424 32.90 14.03 25.48
CA PRO A 424 33.64 12.84 25.87
C PRO A 424 33.10 12.14 27.11
N ARG A 425 32.74 12.92 28.14
CA ARG A 425 32.18 12.39 29.38
C ARG A 425 30.79 11.75 29.17
N LEU A 426 29.96 12.36 28.32
CA LEU A 426 28.66 11.76 27.96
C LEU A 426 28.82 10.50 27.14
N ILE A 427 29.74 10.46 26.17
CA ILE A 427 29.98 9.26 25.34
C ILE A 427 30.43 8.09 26.21
N ALA A 428 31.32 8.32 27.18
CA ALA A 428 31.75 7.29 28.13
C ALA A 428 30.60 6.79 29.00
N ALA A 429 29.71 7.68 29.42
CA ALA A 429 28.59 7.36 30.29
C ALA A 429 27.41 6.67 29.55
N THR A 430 27.37 6.64 28.21
CA THR A 430 26.26 6.10 27.42
C THR A 430 26.53 4.70 26.84
N GLU A 431 27.43 3.92 27.44
CA GLU A 431 27.65 2.54 27.02
C GLU A 431 26.36 1.72 27.06
N GLY A 432 26.11 0.96 25.97
CA GLY A 432 24.91 0.14 25.80
C GLY A 432 23.64 0.93 25.44
N PHE A 433 23.70 2.26 25.23
CA PHE A 433 22.54 3.05 24.81
C PHE A 433 22.22 2.85 23.34
N THR A 434 20.93 2.84 23.02
CA THR A 434 20.40 2.84 21.66
C THR A 434 20.35 4.26 21.08
N GLY A 435 20.12 4.41 19.78
CA GLY A 435 19.91 5.72 19.17
C GLY A 435 18.72 6.47 19.79
N ALA A 436 17.65 5.76 20.15
CA ALA A 436 16.50 6.32 20.83
C ALA A 436 16.84 6.81 22.24
N ASP A 437 17.65 6.06 23.00
CA ASP A 437 18.11 6.48 24.33
C ASP A 437 18.98 7.75 24.24
N LEU A 438 19.86 7.83 23.25
CA LEU A 438 20.69 9.01 23.02
C LEU A 438 19.88 10.26 22.66
N LYS A 439 18.84 10.11 21.86
CA LYS A 439 17.89 11.19 21.57
C LYS A 439 17.17 11.64 22.83
N ARG A 440 16.62 10.69 23.58
CA ARG A 440 15.87 10.95 24.81
C ARG A 440 16.71 11.68 25.86
N LEU A 441 17.96 11.21 26.12
CA LEU A 441 18.83 11.86 27.10
C LEU A 441 19.07 13.34 26.76
N VAL A 442 19.22 13.69 25.47
CA VAL A 442 19.41 15.08 25.05
C VAL A 442 18.14 15.90 25.26
N GLU A 443 16.98 15.34 24.97
CA GLU A 443 15.68 15.99 25.19
C GLU A 443 15.41 16.19 26.69
N ASP A 444 15.63 15.16 27.52
CA ASP A 444 15.44 15.21 28.97
C ASP A 444 16.43 16.21 29.64
N GLY A 445 17.70 16.21 29.22
CA GLY A 445 18.69 17.16 29.71
C GLY A 445 18.33 18.62 29.41
N LYS A 446 17.84 18.89 28.19
CA LYS A 446 17.29 20.22 27.83
C LYS A 446 16.11 20.59 28.72
N ALA A 447 15.18 19.66 28.92
CA ALA A 447 13.98 19.91 29.72
C ALA A 447 14.32 20.22 31.17
N MET A 448 15.27 19.50 31.78
CA MET A 448 15.75 19.77 33.14
C MET A 448 16.40 21.16 33.26
N TYR A 449 17.23 21.54 32.31
CA TYR A 449 17.84 22.88 32.27
C TYR A 449 16.76 23.97 32.17
N VAL A 450 15.81 23.84 31.27
CA VAL A 450 14.72 24.81 31.07
C VAL A 450 13.85 24.89 32.34
N TYR A 451 13.60 23.79 33.03
CA TYR A 451 12.85 23.78 34.27
C TYR A 451 13.55 24.59 35.36
N ASP A 452 14.87 24.36 35.62
CA ASP A 452 15.63 25.07 36.62
C ASP A 452 15.72 26.56 36.28
N LYS A 453 15.96 26.91 34.99
CA LYS A 453 16.00 28.28 34.50
C LYS A 453 14.67 29.02 34.72
N THR A 454 13.55 28.36 34.38
CA THR A 454 12.21 28.97 34.50
C THR A 454 11.79 29.20 35.95
N ARG A 455 12.22 28.32 36.86
CA ARG A 455 11.94 28.40 38.29
C ARG A 455 12.94 29.23 39.06
N SER A 456 13.92 29.86 38.38
CA SER A 456 15.01 30.63 39.01
C SER A 456 15.77 29.82 40.08
N LEU A 457 15.90 28.51 39.87
CA LEU A 457 16.72 27.64 40.69
C LEU A 457 18.20 27.85 40.34
N GLY A 458 19.10 27.55 41.24
CA GLY A 458 20.54 27.63 40.95
C GLY A 458 20.91 26.67 39.79
N LEU A 459 21.44 27.23 38.67
CA LEU A 459 21.84 26.43 37.52
C LEU A 459 23.06 25.57 37.83
N LYS A 460 22.98 24.29 37.45
CA LYS A 460 24.09 23.33 37.51
C LYS A 460 25.01 23.51 36.30
N PRO A 461 26.22 22.96 36.34
CA PRO A 461 27.05 22.83 35.15
C PRO A 461 26.27 22.12 34.04
N THR A 462 26.35 22.58 32.78
CA THR A 462 25.52 22.08 31.66
C THR A 462 25.60 20.59 31.49
N THR A 463 26.79 20.01 31.63
CA THR A 463 27.01 18.56 31.50
C THR A 463 26.23 17.74 32.54
N ASP A 464 26.02 18.30 33.76
CA ASP A 464 25.38 17.56 34.85
C ASP A 464 23.88 17.33 34.57
N TYR A 465 23.22 18.21 33.82
CA TYR A 465 21.83 17.98 33.37
C TYR A 465 21.71 16.74 32.50
N PHE A 466 22.64 16.56 31.57
CA PHE A 466 22.67 15.40 30.68
C PHE A 466 23.11 14.12 31.42
N LEU A 467 23.99 14.23 32.39
CA LEU A 467 24.35 13.08 33.25
C LEU A 467 23.16 12.62 34.12
N CYS A 468 22.39 13.56 34.68
CA CYS A 468 21.14 13.22 35.38
C CYS A 468 20.13 12.55 34.44
N ALA A 469 20.02 13.00 33.19
CA ALA A 469 19.15 12.36 32.18
C ALA A 469 19.64 10.95 31.85
N ILE A 470 20.95 10.68 31.79
CA ILE A 470 21.51 9.35 31.58
C ILE A 470 21.07 8.39 32.71
N GLU A 471 21.16 8.82 33.97
CA GLU A 471 20.72 7.99 35.09
C GLU A 471 19.22 7.70 35.03
N ALA A 472 18.39 8.69 34.69
CA ALA A 472 16.95 8.48 34.52
C ALA A 472 16.64 7.46 33.39
N VAL A 473 17.36 7.51 32.27
CA VAL A 473 17.21 6.54 31.17
C VAL A 473 17.63 5.13 31.64
N ARG A 474 18.74 5.00 32.39
CA ARG A 474 19.22 3.72 32.94
C ARG A 474 18.20 3.10 33.90
N GLU A 475 17.66 3.89 34.83
CA GLU A 475 16.63 3.41 35.76
C GLU A 475 15.38 2.92 35.04
N ASN A 476 14.92 3.67 34.02
CA ASN A 476 13.77 3.26 33.24
C ASN A 476 14.00 1.96 32.48
N ARG A 477 15.20 1.77 31.92
CA ARG A 477 15.56 0.50 31.25
C ARG A 477 15.58 -0.67 32.22
N GLN A 478 16.15 -0.50 33.42
CA GLN A 478 16.16 -1.54 34.45
C GLN A 478 14.74 -1.93 34.88
N ARG A 479 13.88 -0.92 35.08
CA ARG A 479 12.46 -1.16 35.41
C ARG A 479 11.73 -1.92 34.30
N TYR A 480 11.99 -1.55 33.06
CA TYR A 480 11.41 -2.25 31.90
C TYR A 480 11.87 -3.71 31.82
N GLN A 481 13.19 -3.96 31.92
CA GLN A 481 13.74 -5.31 31.91
C GLN A 481 13.21 -6.17 33.06
N ALA A 482 13.05 -5.60 34.24
CA ALA A 482 12.46 -6.30 35.40
C ALA A 482 10.97 -6.64 35.15
N ALA A 483 10.20 -5.73 34.54
CA ALA A 483 8.80 -5.98 34.20
C ALA A 483 8.66 -7.04 33.10
N GLU A 484 9.52 -7.02 32.09
CA GLU A 484 9.56 -8.01 31.00
C GLU A 484 9.91 -9.41 31.54
N ALA A 485 10.92 -9.51 32.40
CA ALA A 485 11.27 -10.75 33.07
C ALA A 485 10.12 -11.29 33.93
N GLN A 486 9.38 -10.44 34.64
CA GLN A 486 8.18 -10.83 35.37
C GLN A 486 7.03 -11.30 34.47
N ALA A 487 6.83 -10.64 33.32
CA ALA A 487 5.80 -11.03 32.37
C ALA A 487 6.08 -12.41 31.74
N LEU A 488 7.35 -12.72 31.47
CA LEU A 488 7.76 -14.04 30.97
C LEU A 488 7.54 -15.18 31.97
N LEU A 489 7.50 -14.87 33.27
CA LEU A 489 7.23 -15.85 34.32
C LEU A 489 5.72 -16.07 34.55
N GLN A 490 4.86 -15.24 34.00
CA GLN A 490 3.40 -15.42 34.12
C GLN A 490 2.87 -16.33 33.03
N PRO A 491 2.05 -17.36 33.31
CA PRO A 491 1.49 -18.24 32.31
C PRO A 491 0.55 -17.46 31.37
N LYS A 492 0.79 -17.52 30.08
CA LYS A 492 0.07 -16.78 29.00
C LYS A 492 -1.42 -17.14 28.84
N SER A 493 -1.99 -18.07 29.66
CA SER A 493 -3.44 -18.35 29.67
C SER A 493 -3.93 -18.82 31.06
N PRO A 494 -5.20 -18.55 31.41
CA PRO A 494 -5.79 -19.05 32.67
C PRO A 494 -5.78 -20.58 32.81
N MET A 495 -5.83 -21.31 31.67
CA MET A 495 -5.75 -22.79 31.63
C MET A 495 -4.33 -23.31 31.89
N ALA A 496 -3.29 -22.61 31.44
CA ALA A 496 -1.90 -22.98 31.72
C ALA A 496 -1.54 -22.75 33.19
N GLY A 497 -2.09 -21.72 33.81
CA GLY A 497 -1.98 -21.46 35.27
C GLY A 497 -2.62 -22.56 36.11
N LEU A 498 -3.77 -23.08 35.72
CA LEU A 498 -4.44 -24.20 36.38
C LEU A 498 -3.62 -25.50 36.23
N MET A 499 -3.05 -25.80 35.08
CA MET A 499 -2.19 -26.98 34.87
C MET A 499 -0.88 -26.89 35.67
N HIS A 500 -0.28 -25.69 35.76
CA HIS A 500 0.93 -25.49 36.56
C HIS A 500 0.66 -25.64 38.08
N SER A 501 -0.46 -25.11 38.55
CA SER A 501 -0.92 -25.28 39.94
C SER A 501 -1.26 -26.74 40.26
N PHE A 502 -1.83 -27.48 39.32
CA PHE A 502 -2.09 -28.93 39.46
C PHE A 502 -0.79 -29.76 39.46
N ALA A 503 0.18 -29.43 38.63
CA ALA A 503 1.47 -30.13 38.59
C ALA A 503 2.29 -29.90 39.85
N VAL A 504 2.32 -28.65 40.37
CA VAL A 504 2.99 -28.32 41.65
C VAL A 504 2.28 -28.98 42.81
N SER A 505 0.96 -29.03 42.84
CA SER A 505 0.17 -29.72 43.88
C SER A 505 0.38 -31.25 43.86
N GLN A 506 0.65 -31.87 42.73
CA GLN A 506 1.01 -33.30 42.64
C GLN A 506 2.45 -33.59 43.08
N MET A 507 3.41 -32.68 42.78
CA MET A 507 4.78 -32.83 43.26
C MET A 507 4.89 -32.74 44.77
N ILE A 508 4.15 -31.86 45.42
CA ILE A 508 4.15 -31.71 46.89
C ILE A 508 3.52 -32.93 47.57
N LYS A 509 2.60 -33.64 46.94
CA LYS A 509 2.00 -34.88 47.50
C LYS A 509 2.87 -36.12 47.34
N HIS A 510 3.90 -36.11 46.52
CA HIS A 510 4.84 -37.24 46.38
C HIS A 510 6.05 -37.17 47.29
N ASP A 511 6.26 -36.05 47.99
CA ASP A 511 7.33 -35.89 48.97
C ASP A 511 6.85 -36.14 50.44
N GLU A 512 5.60 -36.54 50.65
CA GLU A 512 5.01 -36.87 51.98
C GLU A 512 4.63 -38.36 52.15
N ASP A 513 4.97 -39.25 51.21
CA ASP A 513 4.90 -40.71 51.36
C ASP A 513 6.36 -41.32 51.25
#